data_8cfc0e5d0528344b08ec87e4cd4131e2
#
_entry.id   8cfc0e5d0528344b08ec87e4cd4131e2
#
_cell.length_a   1.000
_cell.length_b   1.000
_cell.length_c   1.000
_cell.angle_alpha   90.00
_cell.angle_beta   90.00
_cell.angle_gamma   90.00
#
_symmetry.space_group_name_H-M   'P 1'
#
loop_
_entity.id
_entity.type
_entity.pdbx_description
1 polymer ?
#
loop_
_entity_poly.entity_id
_entity_poly.type
_entity_poly.pdbx_seq_one_letter_code
_entity_poly.pdbx_strand_id
1 'polypeptide(L)'
;MERIIFLALLCLSLNKQANAQNLQTNYKTKYVYILVIDGPRYSETYGEPTCKYSPILCDSLKHEGTFYANFKNNGPTYTVPGHTAIVTGTYQRISNAGTALPKEPNIFQYFLKATGKDSTAAYVVASKGKLDVLVNTSHKKWNNQFVASTYCGPNGNGLGYGRDDKTFAKTTELLQSANPPQLMLINLLAVDVYGHANNWDKYLESITQTDLYAAKLWQMIQENPALRNQTTLFITNDHGRHLDGVRSGFVNHGCRCEGCRHISLLVLGPDTPKGVVVTEESEMTDISKTIADILHFEMPTSKGELLRTAFPLK
;
A
#
# COMPACT_ATOMS: atom_id res chain seq x y z
N MET A 1 11.56 -63.36 -51.99
CA MET A 1 11.86 -63.16 -50.57
C MET A 1 12.43 -61.76 -50.40
N GLU A 2 11.53 -60.79 -50.20
CA GLU A 2 11.92 -59.43 -50.00
C GLU A 2 11.94 -59.09 -48.50
N ARG A 3 13.07 -58.60 -48.02
CA ARG A 3 13.24 -58.17 -46.63
C ARG A 3 12.83 -56.69 -46.54
N ILE A 4 11.73 -56.46 -45.84
CA ILE A 4 11.30 -55.07 -45.47
C ILE A 4 12.12 -54.65 -44.28
N ILE A 5 12.93 -53.59 -44.47
CA ILE A 5 13.68 -52.91 -43.41
C ILE A 5 12.75 -51.84 -42.81
N PHE A 6 12.34 -52.00 -41.55
CA PHE A 6 11.62 -51.01 -40.79
C PHE A 6 12.61 -50.00 -40.21
N LEU A 7 12.60 -48.78 -40.76
CA LEU A 7 13.37 -47.63 -40.22
C LEU A 7 12.56 -47.02 -39.09
N ALA A 8 12.97 -47.23 -37.84
CA ALA A 8 12.38 -46.56 -36.68
C ALA A 8 12.94 -45.14 -36.59
N LEU A 9 12.14 -44.15 -36.95
CA LEU A 9 12.44 -42.74 -36.69
C LEU A 9 12.23 -42.47 -35.19
N LEU A 10 13.36 -42.32 -34.48
CA LEU A 10 13.37 -41.88 -33.08
C LEU A 10 13.18 -40.36 -33.07
N CYS A 11 11.96 -39.90 -32.84
CA CYS A 11 11.68 -38.48 -32.58
C CYS A 11 12.25 -38.09 -31.20
N LEU A 12 13.44 -37.53 -31.16
CA LEU A 12 13.97 -36.82 -30.00
C LEU A 12 13.18 -35.53 -29.83
N SER A 13 12.14 -35.58 -29.02
CA SER A 13 11.50 -34.35 -28.49
C SER A 13 12.47 -33.68 -27.52
N LEU A 14 13.20 -32.70 -28.01
CA LEU A 14 13.94 -31.75 -27.18
C LEU A 14 12.91 -30.93 -26.37
N ASN A 15 12.61 -31.38 -25.17
CA ASN A 15 11.99 -30.56 -24.14
C ASN A 15 12.94 -29.39 -23.82
N LYS A 16 12.78 -28.27 -24.51
CA LYS A 16 13.26 -26.99 -24.03
C LYS A 16 12.43 -26.62 -22.80
N GLN A 17 12.79 -27.15 -21.64
CA GLN A 17 12.49 -26.49 -20.37
C GLN A 17 13.23 -25.16 -20.44
N ALA A 18 12.49 -24.11 -20.75
CA ALA A 18 12.93 -22.75 -20.51
C ALA A 18 13.13 -22.66 -18.99
N ASN A 19 14.37 -22.81 -18.54
CA ASN A 19 14.79 -22.35 -17.23
C ASN A 19 14.56 -20.82 -17.23
N ALA A 20 13.39 -20.37 -16.81
CA ALA A 20 13.21 -19.05 -16.28
C ALA A 20 14.13 -19.00 -15.05
N GLN A 21 15.38 -18.60 -15.27
CA GLN A 21 16.22 -18.14 -14.17
C GLN A 21 15.41 -17.06 -13.48
N ASN A 22 14.90 -17.36 -12.30
CA ASN A 22 14.41 -16.38 -11.35
C ASN A 22 15.62 -15.45 -11.13
N LEU A 23 15.65 -14.33 -11.84
CA LEU A 23 16.56 -13.23 -11.56
C LEU A 23 16.12 -12.71 -10.19
N GLN A 24 16.64 -13.33 -9.14
CA GLN A 24 16.40 -12.92 -7.77
C GLN A 24 17.07 -11.55 -7.61
N THR A 25 16.28 -10.50 -7.82
CA THR A 25 16.75 -9.12 -7.62
C THR A 25 17.15 -8.97 -6.18
N ASN A 26 18.42 -8.65 -5.95
CA ASN A 26 18.98 -8.51 -4.60
C ASN A 26 18.63 -7.12 -4.05
N TYR A 27 17.37 -6.93 -3.62
CA TYR A 27 16.92 -5.67 -3.03
C TYR A 27 17.59 -5.44 -1.66
N LYS A 28 17.93 -4.18 -1.38
CA LYS A 28 18.43 -3.75 -0.07
C LYS A 28 17.29 -3.65 0.95
N THR A 29 16.07 -3.49 0.47
CA THR A 29 14.86 -3.35 1.27
C THR A 29 14.60 -4.60 2.10
N LYS A 30 14.49 -4.43 3.42
CA LYS A 30 14.13 -5.46 4.40
C LYS A 30 12.89 -5.09 5.20
N TYR A 31 12.56 -3.80 5.24
CA TYR A 31 11.41 -3.24 5.91
C TYR A 31 10.55 -2.50 4.89
N VAL A 32 9.24 -2.66 4.98
CA VAL A 32 8.31 -1.94 4.13
C VAL A 32 7.21 -1.33 4.99
N TYR A 33 7.02 -0.02 4.82
CA TYR A 33 5.94 0.71 5.46
C TYR A 33 5.03 1.33 4.42
N ILE A 34 3.72 1.26 4.66
CA ILE A 34 2.69 1.82 3.80
C ILE A 34 1.97 2.89 4.62
N LEU A 35 2.16 4.17 4.29
CA LEU A 35 1.41 5.28 4.85
C LEU A 35 0.22 5.57 3.95
N VAL A 36 -0.99 5.40 4.46
CA VAL A 36 -2.24 5.72 3.77
C VAL A 36 -2.87 6.96 4.40
N ILE A 37 -2.93 8.04 3.62
CA ILE A 37 -3.66 9.25 3.97
C ILE A 37 -5.08 9.10 3.45
N ASP A 38 -6.06 9.05 4.33
CA ASP A 38 -7.44 8.73 4.02
C ASP A 38 -8.15 9.90 3.32
N GLY A 39 -8.57 9.69 2.08
CA GLY A 39 -9.52 10.54 1.38
C GLY A 39 -9.12 11.96 0.95
N PRO A 40 -7.86 12.36 0.74
CA PRO A 40 -7.57 13.63 0.11
C PRO A 40 -7.88 13.60 -1.40
N ARG A 41 -8.28 14.74 -1.98
CA ARG A 41 -8.32 14.89 -3.44
C ARG A 41 -6.89 15.14 -3.97
N TYR A 42 -6.63 14.64 -5.18
CA TYR A 42 -5.38 14.92 -5.89
C TYR A 42 -5.18 16.43 -6.13
N SER A 43 -6.28 17.17 -6.38
CA SER A 43 -6.27 18.61 -6.67
C SER A 43 -5.75 19.49 -5.52
N GLU A 44 -5.85 19.07 -4.27
CA GLU A 44 -5.31 19.81 -3.11
C GLU A 44 -3.99 19.23 -2.60
N THR A 45 -3.46 18.19 -3.24
CA THR A 45 -2.17 17.58 -2.90
C THR A 45 -1.18 17.77 -4.06
N TYR A 46 -0.76 16.71 -4.73
CA TYR A 46 0.21 16.78 -5.83
C TYR A 46 -0.30 17.50 -7.09
N GLY A 47 -1.59 17.65 -7.28
CA GLY A 47 -2.21 18.41 -8.36
C GLY A 47 -2.34 19.91 -8.08
N GLU A 48 -2.01 20.38 -6.86
CA GLU A 48 -1.98 21.81 -6.54
C GLU A 48 -0.66 22.41 -7.06
N PRO A 49 -0.72 23.38 -8.01
CA PRO A 49 0.46 23.79 -8.76
C PRO A 49 1.58 24.42 -7.92
N THR A 50 1.25 24.97 -6.75
CA THR A 50 2.20 25.64 -5.86
C THR A 50 2.61 24.77 -4.67
N CYS A 51 2.10 23.56 -4.57
CA CYS A 51 2.33 22.63 -3.45
C CYS A 51 1.96 23.20 -2.07
N LYS A 52 1.12 24.23 -2.00
CA LYS A 52 0.91 25.02 -0.77
C LYS A 52 0.33 24.26 0.41
N TYR A 53 -0.42 23.17 0.16
CA TYR A 53 -1.04 22.39 1.23
C TYR A 53 -0.22 21.15 1.64
N SER A 54 0.67 20.68 0.75
CA SER A 54 1.57 19.54 1.02
C SER A 54 2.99 19.81 0.47
N PRO A 55 3.66 20.88 0.95
CA PRO A 55 4.94 21.32 0.36
C PRO A 55 6.04 20.25 0.49
N ILE A 56 6.03 19.45 1.54
CA ILE A 56 7.10 18.47 1.77
C ILE A 56 6.95 17.27 0.83
N LEU A 57 5.76 16.71 0.73
CA LEU A 57 5.50 15.59 -0.19
C LEU A 57 5.59 16.02 -1.66
N CYS A 58 4.96 17.14 -1.99
CA CYS A 58 4.79 17.61 -3.36
C CYS A 58 6.08 18.23 -3.94
N ASP A 59 6.88 18.95 -3.14
CA ASP A 59 8.05 19.68 -3.62
C ASP A 59 9.38 19.08 -3.17
N SER A 60 9.47 18.50 -1.97
CA SER A 60 10.72 17.96 -1.45
C SER A 60 10.83 16.44 -1.65
N LEU A 61 10.01 15.65 -0.97
CA LEU A 61 10.13 14.19 -0.95
C LEU A 61 9.85 13.53 -2.31
N LYS A 62 9.01 14.14 -3.13
CA LYS A 62 8.79 13.68 -4.51
C LYS A 62 10.09 13.51 -5.31
N HIS A 63 11.10 14.34 -5.04
CA HIS A 63 12.40 14.26 -5.69
C HIS A 63 13.36 13.22 -5.08
N GLU A 64 13.02 12.66 -3.92
CA GLU A 64 13.83 11.63 -3.27
C GLU A 64 13.44 10.19 -3.64
N GLY A 65 12.42 10.02 -4.46
CA GLY A 65 11.93 8.71 -4.89
C GLY A 65 11.27 8.69 -6.26
N THR A 66 10.41 7.70 -6.47
CA THR A 66 9.58 7.56 -7.67
C THR A 66 8.13 7.93 -7.34
N PHE A 67 7.60 8.89 -8.08
CA PHE A 67 6.23 9.39 -7.93
C PHE A 67 5.34 8.95 -9.10
N TYR A 68 4.22 8.30 -8.79
CA TYR A 68 3.20 7.88 -9.75
C TYR A 68 2.09 8.93 -9.78
N ALA A 69 2.11 9.79 -10.79
CA ALA A 69 1.17 10.91 -10.95
C ALA A 69 -0.21 10.47 -11.43
N ASN A 70 -0.29 9.35 -12.17
CA ASN A 70 -1.54 8.76 -12.65
C ASN A 70 -1.84 7.44 -11.92
N PHE A 71 -1.96 7.51 -10.59
CA PHE A 71 -2.24 6.36 -9.75
C PHE A 71 -3.73 6.29 -9.42
N LYS A 72 -4.34 5.11 -9.53
CA LYS A 72 -5.80 4.98 -9.48
C LYS A 72 -6.29 3.97 -8.44
N ASN A 73 -7.45 4.28 -7.87
CA ASN A 73 -8.35 3.29 -7.28
C ASN A 73 -9.42 2.91 -8.31
N ASN A 74 -9.24 1.81 -9.03
CA ASN A 74 -10.18 1.33 -10.04
C ASN A 74 -11.34 0.50 -9.46
N GLY A 75 -11.37 0.32 -8.13
CA GLY A 75 -12.42 -0.37 -7.38
C GLY A 75 -13.39 0.56 -6.67
N PRO A 76 -14.02 0.07 -5.59
CA PRO A 76 -14.88 0.88 -4.73
C PRO A 76 -14.08 1.91 -3.94
N THR A 77 -14.39 3.18 -4.15
CA THR A 77 -13.69 4.33 -3.55
C THR A 77 -14.19 4.65 -2.14
N TYR A 78 -14.03 3.68 -1.23
CA TYR A 78 -14.36 3.75 0.19
C TYR A 78 -13.21 3.23 1.03
N THR A 79 -13.15 3.60 2.31
CA THR A 79 -12.04 3.29 3.22
C THR A 79 -11.71 1.79 3.27
N VAL A 80 -12.64 0.94 3.74
CA VAL A 80 -12.35 -0.50 3.90
C VAL A 80 -12.08 -1.19 2.56
N PRO A 81 -12.88 -0.98 1.49
CA PRO A 81 -12.56 -1.52 0.18
C PRO A 81 -11.21 -1.07 -0.40
N GLY A 82 -10.87 0.23 -0.27
CA GLY A 82 -9.58 0.77 -0.76
C GLY A 82 -8.40 0.13 -0.03
N HIS A 83 -8.41 0.15 1.31
CA HIS A 83 -7.37 -0.51 2.10
C HIS A 83 -7.30 -2.02 1.83
N THR A 84 -8.46 -2.69 1.65
CA THR A 84 -8.50 -4.10 1.25
C THR A 84 -7.77 -4.33 -0.08
N ALA A 85 -7.98 -3.45 -1.07
CA ALA A 85 -7.28 -3.56 -2.36
C ALA A 85 -5.77 -3.37 -2.21
N ILE A 86 -5.32 -2.41 -1.40
CA ILE A 86 -3.90 -2.18 -1.09
C ILE A 86 -3.26 -3.44 -0.48
N VAL A 87 -3.92 -4.09 0.49
CA VAL A 87 -3.29 -5.20 1.21
C VAL A 87 -3.51 -6.58 0.58
N THR A 88 -4.52 -6.75 -0.29
CA THR A 88 -4.80 -8.05 -0.95
C THR A 88 -4.39 -8.08 -2.41
N GLY A 89 -4.11 -6.94 -3.02
CA GLY A 89 -3.86 -6.83 -4.47
C GLY A 89 -5.08 -7.18 -5.32
N THR A 90 -6.31 -7.06 -4.76
CA THR A 90 -7.55 -7.37 -5.46
C THR A 90 -8.67 -6.41 -5.06
N TYR A 91 -9.44 -5.94 -6.04
CA TYR A 91 -10.66 -5.21 -5.76
C TYR A 91 -11.77 -6.14 -5.31
N GLN A 92 -12.35 -5.85 -4.17
CA GLN A 92 -13.38 -6.68 -3.57
C GLN A 92 -14.64 -5.85 -3.21
N ARG A 93 -15.80 -6.45 -3.38
CA ARG A 93 -17.03 -5.91 -2.81
C ARG A 93 -17.09 -6.32 -1.34
N ILE A 94 -16.65 -5.44 -0.48
CA ILE A 94 -16.62 -5.61 0.98
C ILE A 94 -17.35 -4.42 1.65
N SER A 95 -17.98 -4.67 2.79
CA SER A 95 -18.67 -3.62 3.56
C SER A 95 -17.66 -2.57 4.06
N ASN A 96 -18.01 -1.29 3.94
CA ASN A 96 -17.20 -0.20 4.50
C ASN A 96 -17.34 -0.06 6.03
N ALA A 97 -18.22 -0.85 6.66
CA ALA A 97 -18.45 -0.80 8.11
C ALA A 97 -17.36 -1.50 8.94
N GLY A 98 -16.46 -2.28 8.32
CA GLY A 98 -15.46 -3.09 9.03
C GLY A 98 -16.06 -4.30 9.74
N THR A 99 -17.22 -4.78 9.29
CA THR A 99 -17.93 -5.95 9.86
C THR A 99 -17.67 -7.23 9.07
N ALA A 100 -17.01 -7.14 7.92
CA ALA A 100 -16.71 -8.26 7.06
C ALA A 100 -15.20 -8.36 6.85
N LEU A 101 -14.67 -9.58 6.80
CA LEU A 101 -13.28 -9.85 6.46
C LEU A 101 -13.07 -9.83 4.95
N PRO A 102 -11.88 -9.41 4.46
CA PRO A 102 -11.45 -9.61 3.10
C PRO A 102 -11.62 -11.06 2.65
N LYS A 103 -11.97 -11.29 1.38
CA LYS A 103 -12.17 -12.63 0.83
C LYS A 103 -10.84 -13.34 0.54
N GLU A 104 -9.85 -12.56 0.09
CA GLU A 104 -8.52 -13.06 -0.22
C GLU A 104 -7.56 -12.84 0.95
N PRO A 105 -6.55 -13.72 1.13
CA PRO A 105 -5.48 -13.50 2.09
C PRO A 105 -4.73 -12.20 1.77
N ASN A 106 -4.32 -11.51 2.83
CA ASN A 106 -3.63 -10.23 2.73
C ASN A 106 -2.10 -10.40 2.74
N ILE A 107 -1.40 -9.33 2.42
CA ILE A 107 0.05 -9.29 2.35
C ILE A 107 0.73 -9.65 3.68
N PHE A 108 0.13 -9.31 4.82
CA PHE A 108 0.67 -9.63 6.14
C PHE A 108 0.65 -11.15 6.39
N GLN A 109 -0.46 -11.80 6.03
CA GLN A 109 -0.60 -13.26 6.16
C GLN A 109 0.40 -14.00 5.26
N TYR A 110 0.56 -13.58 4.00
CA TYR A 110 1.56 -14.16 3.11
C TYR A 110 2.98 -13.96 3.62
N PHE A 111 3.31 -12.75 4.09
CA PHE A 111 4.61 -12.43 4.67
C PHE A 111 4.93 -13.28 5.91
N LEU A 112 4.02 -13.33 6.89
CA LEU A 112 4.22 -14.11 8.12
C LEU A 112 4.34 -15.60 7.84
N LYS A 113 3.53 -16.13 6.91
CA LYS A 113 3.64 -17.54 6.48
C LYS A 113 4.99 -17.83 5.83
N ALA A 114 5.45 -16.97 4.94
CA ALA A 114 6.69 -17.19 4.18
C ALA A 114 7.93 -17.07 5.06
N THR A 115 7.90 -16.16 6.05
CA THR A 115 9.06 -15.89 6.92
C THR A 115 9.07 -16.72 8.20
N GLY A 116 7.96 -17.33 8.59
CA GLY A 116 7.80 -18.04 9.86
C GLY A 116 7.90 -17.15 11.10
N LYS A 117 7.80 -15.81 10.93
CA LYS A 117 7.87 -14.85 12.01
C LYS A 117 6.55 -14.76 12.77
N ASP A 118 6.63 -14.27 14.00
CA ASP A 118 5.44 -14.02 14.82
C ASP A 118 4.65 -12.78 14.35
N SER A 119 3.47 -12.58 14.94
CA SER A 119 2.54 -11.53 14.56
C SER A 119 3.11 -10.11 14.66
N THR A 120 4.10 -9.88 15.52
CA THR A 120 4.70 -8.55 15.75
C THR A 120 5.64 -8.11 14.64
N ALA A 121 6.07 -9.04 13.76
CA ALA A 121 6.85 -8.72 12.59
C ALA A 121 6.02 -8.01 11.48
N ALA A 122 4.68 -8.05 11.59
CA ALA A 122 3.76 -7.36 10.69
C ALA A 122 2.68 -6.63 11.51
N TYR A 123 2.34 -5.37 11.10
CA TYR A 123 1.48 -4.53 11.92
C TYR A 123 0.51 -3.66 11.09
N VAL A 124 -0.71 -3.46 11.58
CA VAL A 124 -1.63 -2.42 11.11
C VAL A 124 -1.86 -1.43 12.24
N VAL A 125 -1.49 -0.16 12.02
CA VAL A 125 -1.69 0.95 12.95
C VAL A 125 -2.63 1.95 12.29
N ALA A 126 -3.86 2.06 12.76
CA ALA A 126 -4.87 2.84 12.07
C ALA A 126 -5.68 3.73 13.02
N SER A 127 -5.91 4.97 12.59
CA SER A 127 -6.83 5.87 13.30
C SER A 127 -8.29 5.38 13.21
N LYS A 128 -8.66 4.66 12.14
CA LYS A 128 -9.99 4.05 11.99
C LYS A 128 -10.00 2.62 12.53
N GLY A 129 -10.74 2.36 13.62
CA GLY A 129 -10.86 1.03 14.23
C GLY A 129 -11.34 -0.04 13.26
N LYS A 130 -12.27 0.31 12.36
CA LYS A 130 -12.81 -0.60 11.33
C LYS A 130 -11.76 -1.23 10.39
N LEU A 131 -10.52 -0.74 10.39
CA LEU A 131 -9.41 -1.31 9.61
C LEU A 131 -8.74 -2.52 10.29
N ASP A 132 -9.13 -2.88 11.49
CA ASP A 132 -8.70 -4.11 12.17
C ASP A 132 -8.95 -5.38 11.34
N VAL A 133 -10.00 -5.37 10.51
CA VAL A 133 -10.33 -6.49 9.60
C VAL A 133 -9.26 -6.79 8.55
N LEU A 134 -8.32 -5.88 8.30
CA LEU A 134 -7.30 -6.01 7.25
C LEU A 134 -6.27 -7.10 7.51
N VAL A 135 -6.08 -7.52 8.76
CA VAL A 135 -5.07 -8.53 9.11
C VAL A 135 -5.56 -9.96 8.97
N ASN A 136 -6.83 -10.17 8.68
CA ASN A 136 -7.45 -11.49 8.56
C ASN A 136 -8.23 -11.62 7.24
N THR A 137 -8.72 -12.79 6.94
CA THR A 137 -9.51 -13.11 5.75
C THR A 137 -10.63 -14.11 6.05
N SER A 138 -11.69 -14.10 5.25
CA SER A 138 -12.74 -15.13 5.26
C SER A 138 -12.38 -16.39 4.47
N HIS A 139 -11.23 -16.43 3.79
CA HIS A 139 -10.75 -17.57 3.04
C HIS A 139 -10.47 -18.76 3.95
N LYS A 140 -11.17 -19.91 3.77
CA LYS A 140 -11.19 -21.06 4.69
C LYS A 140 -9.82 -21.53 5.19
N LYS A 141 -8.81 -21.59 4.31
CA LYS A 141 -7.46 -22.08 4.65
C LYS A 141 -6.59 -21.04 5.35
N TRP A 142 -7.02 -19.78 5.37
CA TRP A 142 -6.24 -18.66 5.88
C TRP A 142 -6.91 -17.92 7.06
N ASN A 143 -8.19 -18.17 7.26
CA ASN A 143 -8.94 -17.55 8.36
C ASN A 143 -8.28 -17.85 9.69
N ASN A 144 -7.97 -16.81 10.46
CA ASN A 144 -7.24 -16.87 11.74
C ASN A 144 -5.85 -17.53 11.66
N GLN A 145 -5.24 -17.59 10.45
CA GLN A 145 -3.88 -18.08 10.28
C GLN A 145 -2.96 -16.92 9.92
N PHE A 146 -1.76 -16.88 10.50
CA PHE A 146 -0.75 -15.87 10.20
C PHE A 146 -1.25 -14.43 10.36
N VAL A 147 -2.03 -14.17 11.40
CA VAL A 147 -2.66 -12.87 11.66
C VAL A 147 -1.62 -11.90 12.22
N ALA A 148 -1.49 -10.73 11.59
CA ALA A 148 -0.59 -9.68 12.05
C ALA A 148 -1.13 -8.98 13.31
N SER A 149 -0.26 -8.26 14.01
CA SER A 149 -0.65 -7.42 15.13
C SER A 149 -1.38 -6.15 14.66
N THR A 150 -2.27 -5.62 15.50
CA THR A 150 -3.02 -4.40 15.17
C THR A 150 -3.01 -3.40 16.34
N TYR A 151 -3.14 -2.13 15.98
CA TYR A 151 -3.52 -1.03 16.85
C TYR A 151 -4.45 -0.11 16.05
N CYS A 152 -5.74 -0.42 16.05
CA CYS A 152 -6.76 0.28 15.28
C CYS A 152 -7.78 0.96 16.18
N GLY A 153 -8.10 2.23 15.87
CA GLY A 153 -9.00 3.07 16.69
C GLY A 153 -8.32 3.68 17.91
N PRO A 154 -9.08 4.43 18.75
CA PRO A 154 -8.52 5.26 19.83
C PRO A 154 -7.74 4.49 20.89
N ASN A 155 -8.08 3.23 21.12
CA ASN A 155 -7.51 2.37 22.16
C ASN A 155 -6.87 1.10 21.57
N GLY A 156 -6.72 1.01 20.25
CA GLY A 156 -6.14 -0.15 19.59
C GLY A 156 -7.00 -1.42 19.64
N ASN A 157 -8.30 -1.30 19.90
CA ASN A 157 -9.23 -2.42 20.09
C ASN A 157 -10.14 -2.70 18.88
N GLY A 158 -9.85 -2.12 17.73
CA GLY A 158 -10.61 -2.30 16.49
C GLY A 158 -11.91 -1.52 16.43
N LEU A 159 -12.18 -0.65 17.40
CA LEU A 159 -13.44 0.10 17.50
C LEU A 159 -13.21 1.62 17.44
N GLY A 160 -14.21 2.34 16.90
CA GLY A 160 -14.23 3.80 16.89
C GLY A 160 -13.20 4.44 16.01
N TYR A 161 -13.02 5.76 16.17
CA TYR A 161 -12.07 6.59 15.44
C TYR A 161 -11.12 7.27 16.42
N GLY A 162 -9.83 6.98 16.26
CA GLY A 162 -8.74 7.62 16.99
C GLY A 162 -8.30 8.94 16.36
N ARG A 163 -7.39 9.62 17.01
CA ARG A 163 -6.74 10.82 16.48
C ARG A 163 -5.43 10.42 15.81
N ASP A 164 -5.06 11.12 14.72
CA ASP A 164 -3.83 10.83 13.97
C ASP A 164 -2.57 11.01 14.81
N ASP A 165 -2.55 11.94 15.79
CA ASP A 165 -1.43 12.08 16.72
C ASP A 165 -1.21 10.82 17.58
N LYS A 166 -2.26 10.11 17.97
CA LYS A 166 -2.17 8.85 18.72
C LYS A 166 -1.69 7.69 17.84
N THR A 167 -2.21 7.61 16.63
CA THR A 167 -1.76 6.65 15.61
C THR A 167 -0.27 6.88 15.29
N PHE A 168 0.14 8.13 15.13
CA PHE A 168 1.53 8.48 14.87
C PHE A 168 2.43 8.20 16.08
N ALA A 169 1.96 8.45 17.31
CA ALA A 169 2.68 8.10 18.53
C ALA A 169 2.92 6.59 18.63
N LYS A 170 1.91 5.76 18.34
CA LYS A 170 2.06 4.30 18.31
C LYS A 170 3.02 3.85 17.21
N THR A 171 2.96 4.46 16.04
CA THR A 171 3.92 4.21 14.96
C THR A 171 5.35 4.52 15.41
N THR A 172 5.55 5.66 16.09
CA THR A 172 6.86 6.06 16.65
C THR A 172 7.38 5.03 17.65
N GLU A 173 6.54 4.58 18.59
CA GLU A 173 6.87 3.54 19.56
C GLU A 173 7.37 2.26 18.87
N LEU A 174 6.65 1.80 17.83
CA LEU A 174 7.02 0.59 17.09
C LEU A 174 8.35 0.74 16.34
N LEU A 175 8.59 1.89 15.71
CA LEU A 175 9.83 2.16 14.98
C LEU A 175 11.04 2.27 15.91
N GLN A 176 10.85 2.70 17.15
CA GLN A 176 11.89 2.84 18.16
C GLN A 176 12.06 1.59 19.04
N SER A 177 11.22 0.56 18.85
CA SER A 177 11.34 -0.70 19.58
C SER A 177 12.63 -1.44 19.20
N ALA A 178 13.06 -2.35 20.06
CA ALA A 178 14.24 -3.19 19.80
C ALA A 178 14.08 -4.06 18.52
N ASN A 179 12.84 -4.41 18.17
CA ASN A 179 12.49 -5.19 17.00
C ASN A 179 11.36 -4.50 16.24
N PRO A 180 11.64 -3.49 15.40
CA PRO A 180 10.62 -2.82 14.60
C PRO A 180 9.90 -3.81 13.67
N PRO A 181 8.58 -3.67 13.45
CA PRO A 181 7.87 -4.47 12.46
C PRO A 181 8.53 -4.37 11.08
N GLN A 182 8.64 -5.49 10.36
CA GLN A 182 9.20 -5.47 9.02
C GLN A 182 8.20 -5.04 7.94
N LEU A 183 6.92 -5.27 8.19
CA LEU A 183 5.85 -4.88 7.29
C LEU A 183 4.77 -4.15 8.09
N MET A 184 4.49 -2.88 7.77
CA MET A 184 3.51 -2.10 8.51
C MET A 184 2.65 -1.25 7.59
N LEU A 185 1.34 -1.20 7.86
CA LEU A 185 0.41 -0.24 7.28
C LEU A 185 0.00 0.77 8.36
N ILE A 186 0.04 2.05 8.01
CA ILE A 186 -0.34 3.18 8.87
C ILE A 186 -1.47 3.92 8.17
N ASN A 187 -2.60 4.16 8.84
CA ASN A 187 -3.72 4.95 8.31
C ASN A 187 -3.94 6.21 9.14
N LEU A 188 -3.96 7.37 8.47
CA LEU A 188 -4.31 8.68 9.04
C LEU A 188 -5.67 9.13 8.52
N LEU A 189 -6.61 9.48 9.40
CA LEU A 189 -8.03 9.67 9.07
C LEU A 189 -8.49 11.13 8.95
N ALA A 190 -7.71 12.12 9.47
CA ALA A 190 -8.24 13.47 9.71
C ALA A 190 -8.76 14.16 8.44
N VAL A 191 -8.11 13.96 7.30
CA VAL A 191 -8.54 14.55 6.02
C VAL A 191 -9.95 14.08 5.64
N ASP A 192 -10.22 12.78 5.76
CA ASP A 192 -11.54 12.22 5.46
C ASP A 192 -12.62 12.71 6.42
N VAL A 193 -12.32 12.76 7.71
CA VAL A 193 -13.26 13.22 8.75
C VAL A 193 -13.69 14.66 8.51
N TYR A 194 -12.74 15.57 8.28
CA TYR A 194 -13.08 16.97 8.06
C TYR A 194 -13.71 17.22 6.68
N GLY A 195 -13.37 16.41 5.67
CA GLY A 195 -14.11 16.38 4.41
C GLY A 195 -15.60 16.07 4.64
N HIS A 196 -15.91 14.97 5.34
CA HIS A 196 -17.28 14.58 5.68
C HIS A 196 -18.01 15.60 6.56
N ALA A 197 -17.29 16.28 7.43
CA ALA A 197 -17.83 17.36 8.25
C ALA A 197 -18.14 18.65 7.46
N ASN A 198 -17.87 18.68 6.14
CA ASN A 198 -17.99 19.86 5.29
C ASN A 198 -17.21 21.06 5.84
N ASN A 199 -16.06 20.82 6.43
CA ASN A 199 -15.17 21.85 7.00
C ASN A 199 -13.93 21.98 6.13
N TRP A 200 -14.00 22.91 5.16
CA TRP A 200 -12.95 23.12 4.18
C TRP A 200 -11.61 23.51 4.79
N ASP A 201 -11.62 24.45 5.74
CA ASP A 201 -10.39 24.93 6.36
C ASP A 201 -9.69 23.83 7.13
N LYS A 202 -10.44 23.03 7.91
CA LYS A 202 -9.90 21.88 8.64
C LYS A 202 -9.47 20.73 7.72
N TYR A 203 -10.15 20.56 6.59
CA TYR A 203 -9.74 19.60 5.56
C TYR A 203 -8.36 19.96 5.00
N LEU A 204 -8.13 21.23 4.63
CA LEU A 204 -6.83 21.70 4.14
C LEU A 204 -5.74 21.67 5.22
N GLU A 205 -6.07 22.09 6.44
CA GLU A 205 -5.15 21.99 7.59
C GLU A 205 -4.73 20.54 7.85
N SER A 206 -5.66 19.57 7.68
CA SER A 206 -5.36 18.16 7.85
C SER A 206 -4.46 17.61 6.74
N ILE A 207 -4.58 18.09 5.51
CA ILE A 207 -3.63 17.75 4.43
C ILE A 207 -2.22 18.21 4.84
N THR A 208 -2.07 19.46 5.28
CA THR A 208 -0.78 19.99 5.75
C THR A 208 -0.24 19.21 6.96
N GLN A 209 -1.11 18.80 7.88
CA GLN A 209 -0.69 18.01 9.03
C GLN A 209 -0.22 16.60 8.62
N THR A 210 -0.89 15.95 7.64
CA THR A 210 -0.45 14.64 7.15
C THR A 210 0.83 14.72 6.33
N ASP A 211 1.09 15.84 5.64
CA ASP A 211 2.37 16.15 4.99
C ASP A 211 3.52 16.16 6.01
N LEU A 212 3.33 16.84 7.16
CA LEU A 212 4.29 16.84 8.27
C LEU A 212 4.50 15.43 8.88
N TYR A 213 3.44 14.64 9.03
CA TYR A 213 3.57 13.26 9.52
C TYR A 213 4.35 12.38 8.54
N ALA A 214 4.12 12.50 7.25
CA ALA A 214 4.86 11.76 6.23
C ALA A 214 6.35 12.11 6.25
N ALA A 215 6.67 13.40 6.33
CA ALA A 215 8.04 13.90 6.45
C ALA A 215 8.74 13.37 7.70
N LYS A 216 8.06 13.46 8.84
CA LYS A 216 8.60 13.00 10.13
C LYS A 216 8.78 11.48 10.16
N LEU A 217 7.87 10.71 9.54
CA LEU A 217 8.02 9.27 9.40
C LEU A 217 9.28 8.93 8.59
N TRP A 218 9.49 9.60 7.44
CA TRP A 218 10.67 9.39 6.61
C TRP A 218 11.95 9.77 7.35
N GLN A 219 11.95 10.91 8.05
CA GLN A 219 13.08 11.35 8.87
C GLN A 219 13.44 10.30 9.94
N MET A 220 12.45 9.79 10.69
CA MET A 220 12.67 8.77 11.72
C MET A 220 13.25 7.47 11.13
N ILE A 221 12.82 7.06 9.94
CA ILE A 221 13.39 5.91 9.23
C ILE A 221 14.87 6.18 8.90
N GLN A 222 15.22 7.38 8.41
CA GLN A 222 16.60 7.72 8.04
C GLN A 222 17.52 7.93 9.24
N GLU A 223 16.99 8.34 10.38
CA GLU A 223 17.75 8.53 11.62
C GLU A 223 17.99 7.21 12.39
N ASN A 224 17.14 6.19 12.17
CA ASN A 224 17.29 4.90 12.83
C ASN A 224 18.31 4.02 12.08
N PRO A 225 19.46 3.67 12.70
CA PRO A 225 20.48 2.86 12.04
C PRO A 225 20.02 1.47 11.56
N ALA A 226 19.00 0.88 12.23
CA ALA A 226 18.43 -0.41 11.85
C ALA A 226 17.50 -0.33 10.65
N LEU A 227 16.95 0.85 10.36
CA LEU A 227 15.96 1.07 9.30
C LEU A 227 16.56 1.80 8.08
N ARG A 228 17.51 2.70 8.33
CA ARG A 228 18.16 3.49 7.29
C ARG A 228 18.77 2.59 6.22
N ASN A 229 18.55 2.93 4.95
CA ASN A 229 19.04 2.18 3.78
C ASN A 229 18.52 0.73 3.67
N GLN A 230 17.52 0.34 4.46
CA GLN A 230 16.89 -0.98 4.42
C GLN A 230 15.35 -0.89 4.43
N THR A 231 14.79 0.31 4.41
CA THR A 231 13.33 0.53 4.45
C THR A 231 12.86 1.19 3.18
N THR A 232 11.78 0.64 2.62
CA THR A 232 10.99 1.30 1.57
C THR A 232 9.68 1.78 2.17
N LEU A 233 9.36 3.06 1.92
CA LEU A 233 8.13 3.71 2.34
C LEU A 233 7.26 3.99 1.11
N PHE A 234 6.04 3.42 1.11
CA PHE A 234 4.96 3.72 0.17
C PHE A 234 4.03 4.74 0.81
N ILE A 235 3.80 5.89 0.18
CA ILE A 235 2.86 6.92 0.65
C ILE A 235 1.76 7.03 -0.39
N THR A 236 0.51 6.73 0.00
CA THR A 236 -0.62 6.66 -0.91
C THR A 236 -1.93 7.08 -0.24
N ASN A 237 -3.03 6.96 -0.99
CA ASN A 237 -4.39 7.21 -0.54
C ASN A 237 -5.25 5.98 -0.85
N ASP A 238 -6.29 5.77 -0.06
CA ASP A 238 -7.27 4.69 -0.29
C ASP A 238 -8.36 5.10 -1.29
N HIS A 239 -8.70 6.37 -1.34
CA HIS A 239 -9.59 7.02 -2.32
C HIS A 239 -9.37 8.54 -2.31
N GLY A 240 -9.88 9.21 -3.33
CA GLY A 240 -10.06 10.65 -3.35
C GLY A 240 -11.50 11.05 -2.97
N ARG A 241 -11.94 12.24 -3.38
CA ARG A 241 -13.29 12.78 -3.15
C ARG A 241 -13.85 13.38 -4.44
N HIS A 242 -15.18 13.64 -4.47
CA HIS A 242 -15.77 14.31 -5.63
C HIS A 242 -15.12 15.67 -5.90
N LEU A 243 -14.90 15.99 -7.16
CA LEU A 243 -14.46 17.33 -7.58
C LEU A 243 -15.59 18.34 -7.40
N ASP A 244 -15.25 19.62 -7.43
CA ASP A 244 -16.22 20.69 -7.38
C ASP A 244 -17.20 20.60 -8.54
N GLY A 245 -18.47 20.85 -8.30
CA GLY A 245 -19.56 20.65 -9.25
C GLY A 245 -19.99 19.19 -9.48
N VAL A 246 -19.31 18.21 -8.88
CA VAL A 246 -19.70 16.79 -8.93
C VAL A 246 -20.35 16.40 -7.62
N ARG A 247 -21.65 16.04 -7.65
CA ARG A 247 -22.43 15.65 -6.45
C ARG A 247 -22.27 16.64 -5.30
N SER A 248 -21.73 16.18 -4.15
CA SER A 248 -21.48 16.98 -2.94
C SER A 248 -20.06 17.56 -2.87
N GLY A 249 -19.29 17.55 -3.96
CA GLY A 249 -17.92 18.04 -3.97
C GLY A 249 -17.04 17.31 -2.93
N PHE A 250 -16.10 18.02 -2.33
CA PHE A 250 -15.16 17.45 -1.36
C PHE A 250 -15.80 16.80 -0.12
N VAL A 251 -17.10 16.99 0.11
CA VAL A 251 -17.80 16.45 1.29
C VAL A 251 -17.90 14.93 1.26
N ASN A 252 -18.01 14.34 0.05
CA ASN A 252 -18.21 12.90 -0.07
C ASN A 252 -17.32 12.25 -1.17
N HIS A 253 -17.34 10.94 -1.16
CA HIS A 253 -16.66 10.04 -2.09
C HIS A 253 -17.53 8.80 -2.38
N GLY A 254 -17.00 7.75 -2.98
CA GLY A 254 -17.69 6.46 -3.16
C GLY A 254 -18.24 6.26 -4.56
N CYS A 255 -18.05 7.19 -5.50
CA CYS A 255 -18.42 7.01 -6.90
C CYS A 255 -17.21 6.71 -7.80
N ARG A 256 -17.46 6.47 -9.09
CA ARG A 256 -16.42 6.21 -10.09
C ARG A 256 -15.93 7.48 -10.82
N CYS A 257 -16.23 8.69 -10.27
CA CYS A 257 -15.72 9.92 -10.87
C CYS A 257 -14.20 10.03 -10.69
N GLU A 258 -13.57 10.84 -11.53
CA GLU A 258 -12.13 11.04 -11.52
C GLU A 258 -11.62 11.47 -10.14
N GLY A 259 -12.27 12.41 -9.48
CA GLY A 259 -11.85 12.90 -8.17
C GLY A 259 -11.84 11.83 -7.07
N CYS A 260 -12.75 10.83 -7.13
CA CYS A 260 -12.75 9.70 -6.18
C CYS A 260 -11.67 8.66 -6.51
N ARG A 261 -11.35 8.47 -7.79
CA ARG A 261 -10.45 7.42 -8.27
C ARG A 261 -9.00 7.88 -8.37
N HIS A 262 -8.76 9.14 -8.69
CA HIS A 262 -7.42 9.68 -8.83
C HIS A 262 -6.79 9.87 -7.46
N ILE A 263 -5.88 9.00 -7.14
CA ILE A 263 -5.06 9.01 -5.93
C ILE A 263 -3.60 9.22 -6.33
N SER A 264 -2.68 9.11 -5.39
CA SER A 264 -1.25 9.25 -5.65
C SER A 264 -0.46 8.11 -5.03
N LEU A 265 0.75 7.88 -5.54
CA LEU A 265 1.71 7.00 -4.89
C LEU A 265 3.11 7.64 -4.99
N LEU A 266 3.74 7.82 -3.84
CA LEU A 266 5.17 8.13 -3.74
C LEU A 266 5.89 6.96 -3.09
N VAL A 267 6.97 6.49 -3.72
CA VAL A 267 7.80 5.40 -3.21
C VAL A 267 9.19 5.95 -2.89
N LEU A 268 9.61 5.81 -1.63
CA LEU A 268 10.91 6.23 -1.12
C LEU A 268 11.67 5.00 -0.62
N GLY A 269 12.93 4.82 -1.00
CA GLY A 269 13.70 3.68 -0.49
C GLY A 269 15.05 3.48 -1.18
N PRO A 270 15.86 2.53 -0.67
CA PRO A 270 17.23 2.32 -1.15
C PRO A 270 17.32 1.69 -2.54
N ASP A 271 16.22 1.09 -3.01
CA ASP A 271 16.14 0.42 -4.31
C ASP A 271 15.37 1.24 -5.36
N THR A 272 14.82 2.38 -4.95
CA THR A 272 13.94 3.21 -5.75
C THR A 272 14.72 4.35 -6.41
N PRO A 273 14.60 4.56 -7.74
CA PRO A 273 15.18 5.71 -8.43
C PRO A 273 14.64 7.03 -7.89
N LYS A 274 15.51 8.03 -7.78
CA LYS A 274 15.16 9.37 -7.28
C LYS A 274 14.73 10.31 -8.41
N GLY A 275 13.77 11.17 -8.14
CA GLY A 275 13.31 12.22 -9.05
C GLY A 275 12.58 11.69 -10.28
N VAL A 276 12.08 10.45 -10.24
CA VAL A 276 11.34 9.85 -11.35
C VAL A 276 9.84 10.12 -11.17
N VAL A 277 9.19 10.58 -12.24
CA VAL A 277 7.74 10.77 -12.32
C VAL A 277 7.18 9.80 -13.36
N VAL A 278 6.24 8.94 -12.93
CA VAL A 278 5.53 7.98 -13.77
C VAL A 278 4.17 8.57 -14.12
N THR A 279 3.89 8.69 -15.42
CA THR A 279 2.63 9.22 -15.95
C THR A 279 1.71 8.14 -16.51
N GLU A 280 2.24 6.96 -16.75
CA GLU A 280 1.49 5.77 -17.12
C GLU A 280 0.55 5.37 -15.97
N GLU A 281 -0.65 4.91 -16.34
CA GLU A 281 -1.63 4.46 -15.34
C GLU A 281 -1.09 3.26 -14.57
N SER A 282 -1.13 3.36 -13.25
CA SER A 282 -0.87 2.29 -12.30
C SER A 282 -1.96 2.31 -11.23
N GLU A 283 -2.14 1.23 -10.50
CA GLU A 283 -3.25 1.14 -9.56
C GLU A 283 -2.89 0.57 -8.19
N MET A 284 -3.73 0.81 -7.20
CA MET A 284 -3.44 0.47 -5.81
C MET A 284 -3.24 -1.03 -5.55
N THR A 285 -3.77 -1.90 -6.41
CA THR A 285 -3.55 -3.35 -6.34
C THR A 285 -2.09 -3.74 -6.61
N ASP A 286 -1.32 -2.88 -7.28
CA ASP A 286 0.08 -3.10 -7.64
C ASP A 286 1.01 -3.00 -6.42
N ILE A 287 0.58 -2.29 -5.37
CA ILE A 287 1.36 -2.09 -4.13
C ILE A 287 1.72 -3.43 -3.49
N SER A 288 0.73 -4.26 -3.17
CA SER A 288 1.00 -5.51 -2.46
C SER A 288 1.78 -6.52 -3.31
N LYS A 289 1.52 -6.57 -4.63
CA LYS A 289 2.29 -7.42 -5.55
C LYS A 289 3.76 -7.02 -5.58
N THR A 290 4.03 -5.71 -5.64
CA THR A 290 5.38 -5.17 -5.62
C THR A 290 6.08 -5.42 -4.27
N ILE A 291 5.38 -5.22 -3.16
CA ILE A 291 5.96 -5.50 -1.83
C ILE A 291 6.30 -6.98 -1.67
N ALA A 292 5.47 -7.89 -2.18
CA ALA A 292 5.77 -9.32 -2.16
C ALA A 292 7.05 -9.65 -2.93
N ASP A 293 7.26 -9.03 -4.11
CA ASP A 293 8.46 -9.17 -4.92
C ASP A 293 9.71 -8.67 -4.18
N ILE A 294 9.67 -7.47 -3.60
CA ILE A 294 10.83 -6.86 -2.93
C ILE A 294 11.18 -7.50 -1.57
N LEU A 295 10.23 -8.14 -0.90
CA LEU A 295 10.44 -8.91 0.33
C LEU A 295 10.57 -10.43 0.08
N HIS A 296 10.65 -10.84 -1.19
CA HIS A 296 10.90 -12.21 -1.63
C HIS A 296 9.90 -13.26 -1.14
N PHE A 297 8.60 -12.96 -1.22
CA PHE A 297 7.56 -13.95 -1.00
C PHE A 297 6.50 -13.90 -2.10
N GLU A 298 5.76 -15.00 -2.26
CA GLU A 298 4.72 -15.10 -3.26
C GLU A 298 3.36 -14.63 -2.73
N MET A 299 2.60 -13.96 -3.59
CA MET A 299 1.22 -13.53 -3.34
C MET A 299 0.31 -13.92 -4.53
N PRO A 300 0.01 -15.24 -4.68
CA PRO A 300 -0.64 -15.76 -5.89
C PRO A 300 -2.07 -15.28 -6.11
N THR A 301 -2.74 -14.77 -5.08
CA THR A 301 -4.10 -14.21 -5.20
C THR A 301 -4.11 -12.77 -5.70
N SER A 302 -3.01 -12.05 -5.61
CA SER A 302 -2.91 -10.68 -6.11
C SER A 302 -3.13 -10.61 -7.63
N LYS A 303 -3.85 -9.58 -8.07
CA LYS A 303 -4.11 -9.26 -9.49
C LYS A 303 -3.33 -8.03 -9.95
N GLY A 304 -2.60 -7.40 -9.04
CA GLY A 304 -1.77 -6.24 -9.37
C GLY A 304 -0.56 -6.60 -10.24
N GLU A 305 -0.01 -5.59 -10.86
CA GLU A 305 1.23 -5.64 -11.63
C GLU A 305 2.42 -5.18 -10.76
N LEU A 306 3.63 -5.34 -11.28
CA LEU A 306 4.83 -4.89 -10.57
C LEU A 306 5.16 -3.44 -10.95
N LEU A 307 5.37 -2.60 -9.98
CA LEU A 307 5.77 -1.20 -10.13
C LEU A 307 7.26 -1.12 -10.53
N ARG A 308 7.59 -1.63 -11.74
CA ARG A 308 8.96 -1.82 -12.23
C ARG A 308 9.75 -0.52 -12.38
N THR A 309 9.09 0.62 -12.59
CA THR A 309 9.79 1.92 -12.62
C THR A 309 10.36 2.29 -11.26
N ALA A 310 9.66 1.97 -10.16
CA ALA A 310 10.19 2.15 -8.81
C ALA A 310 11.18 1.05 -8.39
N PHE A 311 11.09 -0.14 -9.00
CA PHE A 311 11.94 -1.29 -8.71
C PHE A 311 12.46 -1.94 -10.02
N PRO A 312 13.40 -1.28 -10.71
CA PRO A 312 13.97 -1.81 -11.93
C PRO A 312 14.73 -3.11 -11.66
N LEU A 313 14.68 -4.03 -12.62
CA LEU A 313 15.55 -5.22 -12.60
C LEU A 313 17.00 -4.77 -12.65
N LYS A 314 17.82 -5.28 -11.76
CA LYS A 314 19.27 -4.99 -11.71
C LYS A 314 20.03 -6.03 -12.50
#